data_d3d21ed1e4883f89a21896f9056a944b
#
_entry.id   d3d21ed1e4883f89a21896f9056a944b
#
_cell.length_a   1.000
_cell.length_b   1.000
_cell.length_c   1.000
_cell.angle_alpha   90.00
_cell.angle_beta   90.00
_cell.angle_gamma   90.00
#
_symmetry.space_group_name_H-M   'P 1'
#
loop_
_entity.id
_entity.type
_entity.pdbx_description
1 polymer ?
#
loop_
_entity_poly.entity_id
_entity_poly.type
_entity_poly.pdbx_seq_one_letter_code
_entity_poly.pdbx_strand_id
1 'polypeptide(L)'
;MKPQVIVADDHRLVAEGVVKILEKEYNVVATPTDGRALIKAVEKFRPDLALVDISLPLLNGLDACRHVKKSCPEIKLIILTMHAEQHFVNEAFRVGVEGYVLKTSLADELLFATKEVLRGCTYISPVVAQGLVNQALESSTEPPKRPTPTPTVTLSLRQREVLQLVAEGKSNKEIASTINVTVKTIEFHKARISKELGVHTTAELTKQAITLGLIAPAETPQTTH
;
A
#
# COMPACT_ATOMS: atom_id res chain seq x y z
N MET A 1 -27.85 2.92 10.52
CA MET A 1 -26.99 1.72 10.44
C MET A 1 -25.56 2.15 10.73
N LYS A 2 -24.74 1.28 11.33
CA LYS A 2 -23.30 1.55 11.47
C LYS A 2 -22.66 1.45 10.08
N PRO A 3 -21.71 2.36 9.69
CA PRO A 3 -20.98 2.24 8.45
C PRO A 3 -20.21 0.91 8.37
N GLN A 4 -20.16 0.33 7.16
CA GLN A 4 -19.44 -0.93 6.90
C GLN A 4 -17.98 -0.64 6.61
N VAL A 5 -17.09 -1.36 7.28
CA VAL A 5 -15.64 -1.17 7.19
C VAL A 5 -14.95 -2.49 6.88
N ILE A 6 -13.92 -2.44 6.02
CA ILE A 6 -12.95 -3.53 5.81
C ILE A 6 -11.63 -3.15 6.45
N VAL A 7 -10.95 -4.11 7.10
CA VAL A 7 -9.59 -3.95 7.65
C VAL A 7 -8.68 -4.95 6.95
N ALA A 8 -7.79 -4.49 6.08
CA ALA A 8 -6.85 -5.30 5.32
C ALA A 8 -5.45 -5.22 5.94
N ASP A 9 -5.01 -6.29 6.57
CA ASP A 9 -3.70 -6.41 7.23
C ASP A 9 -3.31 -7.89 7.31
N ASP A 10 -2.07 -8.23 6.97
CA ASP A 10 -1.55 -9.60 7.05
C ASP A 10 -1.06 -9.97 8.47
N HIS A 11 -0.90 -8.96 9.34
CA HIS A 11 -0.55 -9.13 10.75
C HIS A 11 -1.82 -9.34 11.58
N ARG A 12 -2.17 -10.58 11.82
CA ARG A 12 -3.41 -10.98 12.50
C ARG A 12 -3.67 -10.23 13.82
N LEU A 13 -2.67 -10.09 14.69
CA LEU A 13 -2.81 -9.39 15.96
C LEU A 13 -3.14 -7.90 15.79
N VAL A 14 -2.55 -7.26 14.77
CA VAL A 14 -2.84 -5.85 14.45
C VAL A 14 -4.26 -5.72 13.93
N ALA A 15 -4.66 -6.58 12.98
CA ALA A 15 -6.02 -6.62 12.45
C ALA A 15 -7.06 -6.80 13.57
N GLU A 16 -6.88 -7.77 14.46
CA GLU A 16 -7.77 -8.02 15.60
C GLU A 16 -7.84 -6.81 16.55
N GLY A 17 -6.71 -6.13 16.80
CA GLY A 17 -6.67 -4.89 17.59
C GLY A 17 -7.45 -3.75 16.94
N VAL A 18 -7.25 -3.53 15.65
CA VAL A 18 -7.96 -2.51 14.87
C VAL A 18 -9.47 -2.80 14.82
N VAL A 19 -9.86 -4.05 14.59
CA VAL A 19 -11.27 -4.49 14.64
C VAL A 19 -11.90 -4.15 15.99
N LYS A 20 -11.24 -4.49 17.10
CA LYS A 20 -11.69 -4.17 18.47
C LYS A 20 -11.93 -2.67 18.69
N ILE A 21 -11.06 -1.83 18.16
CA ILE A 21 -11.20 -0.37 18.25
C ILE A 21 -12.44 0.08 17.45
N LEU A 22 -12.62 -0.43 16.23
CA LEU A 22 -13.66 0.01 15.31
C LEU A 22 -15.06 -0.53 15.62
N GLU A 23 -15.20 -1.75 16.17
CA GLU A 23 -16.48 -2.41 16.46
C GLU A 23 -17.46 -1.57 17.29
N LYS A 24 -16.94 -0.64 18.09
CA LYS A 24 -17.77 0.25 18.91
C LYS A 24 -18.69 1.12 18.06
N GLU A 25 -18.18 1.64 16.93
CA GLU A 25 -18.88 2.63 16.11
C GLU A 25 -19.19 2.12 14.68
N TYR A 26 -18.46 1.11 14.20
CA TYR A 26 -18.52 0.60 12.84
C TYR A 26 -18.85 -0.89 12.79
N ASN A 27 -19.28 -1.36 11.62
CA ASN A 27 -19.50 -2.77 11.34
C ASN A 27 -18.36 -3.31 10.47
N VAL A 28 -17.42 -4.05 11.04
CA VAL A 28 -16.31 -4.65 10.28
C VAL A 28 -16.84 -5.90 9.57
N VAL A 29 -16.92 -5.85 8.23
CA VAL A 29 -17.52 -6.89 7.40
C VAL A 29 -16.53 -7.90 6.83
N ALA A 30 -15.23 -7.58 6.80
CA ALA A 30 -14.18 -8.48 6.36
C ALA A 30 -12.80 -8.02 6.87
N THR A 31 -11.88 -8.99 7.01
CA THR A 31 -10.47 -8.76 7.38
C THR A 31 -9.54 -9.52 6.40
N PRO A 32 -9.43 -9.06 5.14
CA PRO A 32 -8.53 -9.68 4.17
C PRO A 32 -7.06 -9.55 4.58
N THR A 33 -6.27 -10.58 4.29
CA THR A 33 -4.85 -10.67 4.65
C THR A 33 -3.91 -10.47 3.48
N ASP A 34 -4.45 -10.17 2.30
CA ASP A 34 -3.68 -9.86 1.10
C ASP A 34 -4.45 -8.89 0.19
N GLY A 35 -3.72 -8.21 -0.71
CA GLY A 35 -4.33 -7.18 -1.55
C GLY A 35 -5.36 -7.72 -2.56
N ARG A 36 -5.26 -8.98 -2.99
CA ARG A 36 -6.23 -9.61 -3.90
C ARG A 36 -7.52 -9.97 -3.16
N ALA A 37 -7.38 -10.48 -1.93
CA ALA A 37 -8.52 -10.72 -1.05
C ALA A 37 -9.25 -9.41 -0.71
N LEU A 38 -8.52 -8.30 -0.53
CA LEU A 38 -9.10 -6.97 -0.33
C LEU A 38 -10.00 -6.57 -1.51
N ILE A 39 -9.52 -6.68 -2.76
CA ILE A 39 -10.30 -6.31 -3.95
C ILE A 39 -11.61 -7.14 -3.98
N LYS A 40 -11.51 -8.46 -3.80
CA LYS A 40 -12.69 -9.34 -3.76
C LYS A 40 -13.67 -8.99 -2.64
N ALA A 41 -13.15 -8.65 -1.45
CA ALA A 41 -13.98 -8.26 -0.33
C ALA A 41 -14.72 -6.94 -0.60
N VAL A 42 -14.04 -5.95 -1.19
CA VAL A 42 -14.65 -4.68 -1.61
C VAL A 42 -15.75 -4.89 -2.64
N GLU A 43 -15.51 -5.70 -3.67
CA GLU A 43 -16.51 -6.03 -4.69
C GLU A 43 -17.75 -6.71 -4.10
N LYS A 44 -17.53 -7.60 -3.13
CA LYS A 44 -18.61 -8.38 -2.49
C LYS A 44 -19.44 -7.55 -1.51
N PHE A 45 -18.77 -6.81 -0.62
CA PHE A 45 -19.44 -6.16 0.51
C PHE A 45 -19.78 -4.69 0.26
N ARG A 46 -19.14 -4.03 -0.74
CA ARG A 46 -19.32 -2.59 -1.04
C ARG A 46 -19.30 -1.74 0.25
N PRO A 47 -18.18 -1.77 1.01
CA PRO A 47 -18.09 -1.07 2.28
C PRO A 47 -18.08 0.45 2.07
N ASP A 48 -18.38 1.21 3.12
CA ASP A 48 -18.25 2.66 3.14
C ASP A 48 -16.78 3.09 3.20
N LEU A 49 -15.93 2.24 3.85
CA LEU A 49 -14.51 2.53 4.05
C LEU A 49 -13.68 1.24 4.13
N ALA A 50 -12.44 1.30 3.63
CA ALA A 50 -11.44 0.27 3.90
C ALA A 50 -10.17 0.87 4.50
N LEU A 51 -9.69 0.28 5.61
CA LEU A 51 -8.36 0.50 6.15
C LEU A 51 -7.43 -0.53 5.53
N VAL A 52 -6.28 -0.08 5.01
CA VAL A 52 -5.41 -0.92 4.18
C VAL A 52 -3.96 -0.75 4.60
N ASP A 53 -3.31 -1.84 4.98
CA ASP A 53 -1.85 -1.82 5.11
C ASP A 53 -1.16 -1.76 3.75
N ILE A 54 -0.03 -1.07 3.67
CA ILE A 54 0.80 -1.02 2.45
C ILE A 54 1.45 -2.38 2.19
N SER A 55 1.95 -3.02 3.23
CA SER A 55 2.79 -4.23 3.15
C SER A 55 2.00 -5.53 2.94
N LEU A 56 0.90 -5.49 2.21
CA LEU A 56 0.11 -6.69 1.93
C LEU A 56 0.81 -7.63 0.94
N PRO A 57 0.77 -8.95 1.18
CA PRO A 57 1.29 -9.94 0.24
C PRO A 57 0.44 -10.07 -1.03
N LEU A 58 0.99 -10.71 -2.06
CA LEU A 58 0.40 -10.99 -3.38
C LEU A 58 0.09 -9.75 -4.23
N LEU A 59 -0.35 -8.68 -3.62
CA LEU A 59 -0.58 -7.36 -4.21
C LEU A 59 -0.52 -6.33 -3.08
N ASN A 60 0.47 -5.43 -3.11
CA ASN A 60 0.63 -4.42 -2.06
C ASN A 60 -0.60 -3.50 -1.95
N GLY A 61 -0.76 -2.91 -0.75
CA GLY A 61 -1.95 -2.14 -0.43
C GLY A 61 -2.16 -0.93 -1.34
N LEU A 62 -1.11 -0.23 -1.78
CA LEU A 62 -1.25 0.91 -2.68
C LEU A 62 -1.74 0.49 -4.07
N ASP A 63 -1.23 -0.62 -4.61
CA ASP A 63 -1.68 -1.15 -5.89
C ASP A 63 -3.11 -1.73 -5.76
N ALA A 64 -3.45 -2.36 -4.63
CA ALA A 64 -4.82 -2.78 -4.32
C ALA A 64 -5.78 -1.57 -4.25
N CYS A 65 -5.39 -0.47 -3.59
CA CYS A 65 -6.15 0.77 -3.53
C CYS A 65 -6.39 1.36 -4.93
N ARG A 66 -5.38 1.32 -5.85
CA ARG A 66 -5.58 1.74 -7.24
C ARG A 66 -6.66 0.93 -7.96
N HIS A 67 -6.67 -0.38 -7.76
CA HIS A 67 -7.72 -1.25 -8.30
C HIS A 67 -9.08 -0.90 -7.72
N VAL A 68 -9.17 -0.74 -6.40
CA VAL A 68 -10.42 -0.35 -5.71
C VAL A 68 -10.93 0.98 -6.24
N LYS A 69 -10.11 2.02 -6.28
CA LYS A 69 -10.54 3.36 -6.77
C LYS A 69 -10.98 3.35 -8.23
N LYS A 70 -10.42 2.47 -9.05
CA LYS A 70 -10.82 2.32 -10.45
C LYS A 70 -12.20 1.64 -10.61
N SER A 71 -12.51 0.64 -9.78
CA SER A 71 -13.76 -0.13 -9.86
C SER A 71 -14.87 0.41 -8.96
N CYS A 72 -14.52 1.06 -7.85
CA CYS A 72 -15.41 1.53 -6.81
C CYS A 72 -14.92 2.89 -6.27
N PRO A 73 -14.98 3.98 -7.05
CA PRO A 73 -14.39 5.28 -6.69
C PRO A 73 -15.03 5.93 -5.45
N GLU A 74 -16.25 5.53 -5.09
CA GLU A 74 -17.00 6.04 -3.95
C GLU A 74 -16.47 5.57 -2.60
N ILE A 75 -15.81 4.42 -2.55
CA ILE A 75 -15.31 3.82 -1.31
C ILE A 75 -14.16 4.67 -0.75
N LYS A 76 -14.26 5.01 0.52
CA LYS A 76 -13.21 5.73 1.23
C LYS A 76 -12.06 4.78 1.57
N LEU A 77 -10.83 5.27 1.45
CA LEU A 77 -9.64 4.50 1.74
C LEU A 77 -8.76 5.22 2.75
N ILE A 78 -8.33 4.50 3.77
CA ILE A 78 -7.31 4.93 4.73
C ILE A 78 -6.13 3.95 4.64
N ILE A 79 -4.94 4.46 4.42
CA ILE A 79 -3.71 3.68 4.63
C ILE A 79 -3.43 3.63 6.13
N LEU A 80 -3.23 2.41 6.65
CA LEU A 80 -2.82 2.15 8.04
C LEU A 80 -1.51 1.37 8.00
N THR A 81 -0.38 2.01 8.30
CA THR A 81 0.95 1.46 8.01
C THR A 81 2.01 1.86 9.03
N MET A 82 3.14 1.15 9.07
CA MET A 82 4.35 1.56 9.81
C MET A 82 5.21 2.57 9.05
N HIS A 83 4.97 2.77 7.75
CA HIS A 83 5.79 3.63 6.90
C HIS A 83 5.41 5.10 7.07
N ALA A 84 6.39 5.93 7.47
CA ALA A 84 6.23 7.38 7.60
C ALA A 84 6.91 8.14 6.44
N GLU A 85 7.59 7.41 5.54
CA GLU A 85 8.38 8.00 4.46
C GLU A 85 7.47 8.68 3.44
N GLN A 86 7.89 9.87 3.05
CA GLN A 86 7.09 10.77 2.22
C GLN A 86 6.70 10.20 0.85
N HIS A 87 7.54 9.35 0.27
CA HIS A 87 7.21 8.76 -1.03
C HIS A 87 5.96 7.88 -0.96
N PHE A 88 5.73 7.14 0.14
CA PHE A 88 4.50 6.36 0.35
C PHE A 88 3.28 7.27 0.52
N VAL A 89 3.44 8.36 1.29
CA VAL A 89 2.37 9.33 1.50
C VAL A 89 1.94 9.95 0.17
N ASN A 90 2.90 10.45 -0.60
CA ASN A 90 2.65 11.04 -1.92
C ASN A 90 1.98 10.05 -2.87
N GLU A 91 2.43 8.80 -2.86
CA GLU A 91 1.86 7.76 -3.71
C GLU A 91 0.42 7.41 -3.28
N ALA A 92 0.14 7.31 -1.98
CA ALA A 92 -1.19 7.06 -1.44
C ALA A 92 -2.19 8.13 -1.90
N PHE A 93 -1.84 9.41 -1.76
CA PHE A 93 -2.73 10.49 -2.19
C PHE A 93 -2.86 10.61 -3.72
N ARG A 94 -1.82 10.25 -4.50
CA ARG A 94 -1.93 10.11 -5.97
C ARG A 94 -2.90 9.01 -6.39
N VAL A 95 -2.99 7.95 -5.60
CA VAL A 95 -3.96 6.85 -5.80
C VAL A 95 -5.39 7.29 -5.50
N GLY A 96 -5.58 8.36 -4.74
CA GLY A 96 -6.88 8.86 -4.30
C GLY A 96 -7.31 8.32 -2.94
N VAL A 97 -6.34 7.93 -2.09
CA VAL A 97 -6.59 7.60 -0.68
C VAL A 97 -6.95 8.88 0.08
N GLU A 98 -7.91 8.82 0.98
CA GLU A 98 -8.36 9.97 1.75
C GLU A 98 -7.74 10.06 3.16
N GLY A 99 -7.14 8.97 3.65
CA GLY A 99 -6.52 8.94 4.98
C GLY A 99 -5.16 8.26 5.00
N TYR A 100 -4.23 8.78 5.80
CA TYR A 100 -2.93 8.16 6.06
C TYR A 100 -2.64 8.17 7.56
N VAL A 101 -2.65 7.00 8.18
CA VAL A 101 -2.52 6.80 9.63
C VAL A 101 -1.37 5.84 9.91
N LEU A 102 -0.54 6.17 10.90
CA LEU A 102 0.53 5.27 11.34
C LEU A 102 -0.03 4.23 12.31
N LYS A 103 0.42 2.97 12.18
CA LYS A 103 0.06 1.87 13.12
C LYS A 103 0.56 2.13 14.56
N THR A 104 1.50 3.07 14.73
CA THR A 104 1.96 3.54 16.04
C THR A 104 1.03 4.56 16.68
N SER A 105 0.01 5.02 15.97
CA SER A 105 -0.97 5.97 16.47
C SER A 105 -1.85 5.36 17.55
N LEU A 106 -2.35 6.23 18.43
CA LEU A 106 -3.30 5.83 19.47
C LEU A 106 -4.66 5.43 18.87
N ALA A 107 -5.40 4.57 19.58
CA ALA A 107 -6.72 4.12 19.15
C ALA A 107 -7.69 5.28 18.85
N ASP A 108 -7.63 6.36 19.64
CA ASP A 108 -8.47 7.54 19.48
C ASP A 108 -8.15 8.29 18.16
N GLU A 109 -6.87 8.30 17.73
CA GLU A 109 -6.48 8.87 16.44
C GLU A 109 -7.10 8.10 15.28
N LEU A 110 -7.09 6.76 15.35
CA LEU A 110 -7.68 5.92 14.31
C LEU A 110 -9.19 6.15 14.19
N LEU A 111 -9.91 6.20 15.31
CA LEU A 111 -11.34 6.50 15.33
C LEU A 111 -11.63 7.89 14.77
N PHE A 112 -10.85 8.90 15.16
CA PHE A 112 -10.97 10.25 14.66
C PHE A 112 -10.73 10.32 13.15
N ALA A 113 -9.64 9.73 12.65
CA ALA A 113 -9.31 9.66 11.22
C ALA A 113 -10.43 8.99 10.41
N THR A 114 -10.94 7.85 10.90
CA THR A 114 -12.04 7.11 10.26
C THR A 114 -13.29 7.97 10.13
N LYS A 115 -13.64 8.70 11.19
CA LYS A 115 -14.80 9.61 11.21
C LYS A 115 -14.64 10.78 10.23
N GLU A 116 -13.48 11.41 10.22
CA GLU A 116 -13.21 12.55 9.32
C GLU A 116 -13.20 12.12 7.84
N VAL A 117 -12.61 10.97 7.53
CA VAL A 117 -12.60 10.45 6.15
C VAL A 117 -14.00 10.08 5.67
N LEU A 118 -14.83 9.48 6.52
CA LEU A 118 -16.24 9.21 6.19
C LEU A 118 -17.08 10.49 5.99
N ARG A 119 -16.68 11.61 6.60
CA ARG A 119 -17.29 12.93 6.37
C ARG A 119 -16.81 13.59 5.08
N GLY A 120 -15.84 12.99 4.38
CA GLY A 120 -15.26 13.53 3.15
C GLY A 120 -14.03 14.41 3.37
N CYS A 121 -13.49 14.49 4.58
CA CYS A 121 -12.23 15.18 4.89
C CYS A 121 -11.03 14.30 4.56
N THR A 122 -9.90 14.93 4.25
CA THR A 122 -8.60 14.23 4.17
C THR A 122 -7.96 14.22 5.55
N TYR A 123 -7.38 13.07 5.94
CA TYR A 123 -6.67 12.93 7.20
C TYR A 123 -5.24 12.46 7.00
N ILE A 124 -4.31 13.07 7.71
CA ILE A 124 -2.89 12.66 7.76
C ILE A 124 -2.46 12.67 9.21
N SER A 125 -1.85 11.57 9.69
CA SER A 125 -1.24 11.54 11.03
C SER A 125 -0.33 12.73 11.26
N PRO A 126 -0.43 13.44 12.40
CA PRO A 126 0.33 14.67 12.66
C PRO A 126 1.84 14.54 12.45
N VAL A 127 2.40 13.39 12.83
CA VAL A 127 3.84 13.08 12.65
C VAL A 127 4.22 13.10 11.16
N VAL A 128 3.39 12.51 10.32
CA VAL A 128 3.59 12.48 8.86
C VAL A 128 3.39 13.87 8.26
N ALA A 129 2.35 14.58 8.69
CA ALA A 129 2.05 15.95 8.22
C ALA A 129 3.20 16.91 8.51
N GLN A 130 3.83 16.82 9.69
CA GLN A 130 4.99 17.64 10.04
C GLN A 130 6.16 17.43 9.07
N GLY A 131 6.45 16.19 8.67
CA GLY A 131 7.46 15.88 7.67
C GLY A 131 7.19 16.53 6.32
N LEU A 132 5.92 16.51 5.87
CA LEU A 132 5.48 17.17 4.63
C LEU A 132 5.67 18.68 4.68
N VAL A 133 5.31 19.32 5.79
CA VAL A 133 5.43 20.78 5.98
C VAL A 133 6.91 21.19 6.00
N ASN A 134 7.75 20.46 6.75
CA ASN A 134 9.18 20.79 6.82
C ASN A 134 9.83 20.74 5.43
N GLN A 135 9.53 19.73 4.63
CA GLN A 135 10.08 19.65 3.27
C GLN A 135 9.53 20.76 2.35
N ALA A 136 8.25 21.11 2.47
CA ALA A 136 7.69 22.22 1.69
C ALA A 136 8.40 23.54 2.03
N LEU A 137 8.75 23.78 3.30
CA LEU A 137 9.51 24.94 3.74
C LEU A 137 10.95 24.92 3.24
N GLU A 138 11.64 23.79 3.31
CA GLU A 138 13.01 23.61 2.80
C GLU A 138 13.06 23.83 1.28
N SER A 139 12.09 23.29 0.54
CA SER A 139 12.01 23.47 -0.92
C SER A 139 11.70 24.92 -1.33
N SER A 140 11.15 25.73 -0.43
CA SER A 140 10.85 27.15 -0.69
C SER A 140 12.05 28.06 -0.52
N THR A 141 13.14 27.61 0.11
CA THR A 141 14.36 28.40 0.35
C THR A 141 15.44 28.20 -0.72
N GLU A 142 15.35 27.17 -1.58
CA GLU A 142 16.19 27.03 -2.76
C GLU A 142 15.46 27.58 -4.01
N PRO A 143 16.18 28.30 -4.92
CA PRO A 143 15.59 28.63 -6.22
C PRO A 143 15.20 27.32 -6.91
N PRO A 144 14.08 27.29 -7.67
CA PRO A 144 13.55 26.07 -8.24
C PRO A 144 14.60 25.41 -9.11
N LYS A 145 15.33 24.46 -8.55
CA LYS A 145 16.11 23.52 -9.37
C LYS A 145 15.08 22.90 -10.29
N ARG A 146 15.18 23.19 -11.59
CA ARG A 146 14.41 22.46 -12.61
C ARG A 146 14.49 21.00 -12.22
N PRO A 147 13.35 20.32 -12.06
CA PRO A 147 13.38 18.90 -11.81
C PRO A 147 14.19 18.30 -12.96
N THR A 148 15.42 17.90 -12.69
CA THR A 148 16.10 16.98 -13.60
C THR A 148 15.15 15.80 -13.65
N PRO A 149 14.64 15.42 -14.82
CA PRO A 149 13.83 14.21 -14.93
C PRO A 149 14.79 13.06 -14.62
N THR A 150 14.90 12.70 -13.35
CA THR A 150 15.32 11.35 -13.02
C THR A 150 14.32 10.49 -13.77
N PRO A 151 14.72 9.64 -14.70
CA PRO A 151 13.80 8.76 -15.39
C PRO A 151 13.15 7.90 -14.32
N THR A 152 11.98 8.35 -13.88
CA THR A 152 11.13 7.57 -12.98
C THR A 152 10.68 6.40 -13.83
N VAL A 153 11.39 5.28 -13.71
CA VAL A 153 11.00 4.04 -14.39
C VAL A 153 9.60 3.71 -13.91
N THR A 154 8.62 4.00 -14.77
CA THR A 154 7.21 3.85 -14.40
C THR A 154 6.75 2.46 -14.81
N LEU A 155 6.99 1.48 -13.93
CA LEU A 155 6.45 0.15 -14.12
C LEU A 155 4.92 0.19 -14.18
N SER A 156 4.32 -0.50 -15.14
CA SER A 156 2.87 -0.69 -15.18
C SER A 156 2.39 -1.45 -13.94
N LEU A 157 1.11 -1.32 -13.57
CA LEU A 157 0.53 -2.07 -12.44
C LEU A 157 0.83 -3.57 -12.54
N ARG A 158 0.75 -4.14 -13.75
CA ARG A 158 1.05 -5.55 -13.99
C ARG A 158 2.51 -5.90 -13.77
N GLN A 159 3.43 -5.03 -14.16
CA GLN A 159 4.86 -5.20 -13.90
C GLN A 159 5.18 -5.08 -12.42
N ARG A 160 4.58 -4.15 -11.70
CA ARG A 160 4.73 -4.00 -10.23
C ARG A 160 4.28 -5.27 -9.52
N GLU A 161 3.12 -5.80 -9.89
CA GLU A 161 2.57 -7.05 -9.35
C GLU A 161 3.51 -8.26 -9.60
N VAL A 162 4.04 -8.40 -10.82
CA VAL A 162 5.01 -9.45 -11.12
C VAL A 162 6.30 -9.25 -10.33
N LEU A 163 6.80 -8.02 -10.23
CA LEU A 163 8.01 -7.70 -9.46
C LEU A 163 7.85 -8.01 -7.98
N GLN A 164 6.70 -7.68 -7.39
CA GLN A 164 6.38 -8.04 -6.01
C GLN A 164 6.43 -9.55 -5.80
N LEU A 165 5.71 -10.32 -6.62
CA LEU A 165 5.66 -11.79 -6.50
C LEU A 165 7.03 -12.45 -6.70
N VAL A 166 7.88 -11.89 -7.57
CA VAL A 166 9.29 -12.32 -7.73
C VAL A 166 10.06 -12.06 -6.43
N ALA A 167 9.88 -10.89 -5.84
CA ALA A 167 10.57 -10.49 -4.61
C ALA A 167 10.07 -11.26 -3.38
N GLU A 168 8.82 -11.73 -3.38
CA GLU A 168 8.26 -12.69 -2.42
C GLU A 168 8.78 -14.13 -2.62
N GLY A 169 9.68 -14.37 -3.57
CA GLY A 169 10.28 -15.67 -3.82
C GLY A 169 9.42 -16.66 -4.61
N LYS A 170 8.34 -16.22 -5.24
CA LYS A 170 7.46 -17.08 -6.06
C LYS A 170 8.15 -17.51 -7.34
N SER A 171 7.98 -18.77 -7.69
CA SER A 171 8.39 -19.31 -9.00
C SER A 171 7.52 -18.76 -10.13
N ASN A 172 8.04 -18.78 -11.38
CA ASN A 172 7.27 -18.35 -12.56
C ASN A 172 5.93 -19.09 -12.71
N LYS A 173 5.85 -20.36 -12.30
CA LYS A 173 4.63 -21.17 -12.33
C LYS A 173 3.61 -20.68 -11.29
N GLU A 174 4.05 -20.41 -10.06
CA GLU A 174 3.20 -19.88 -8.99
C GLU A 174 2.70 -18.49 -9.34
N ILE A 175 3.57 -17.61 -9.86
CA ILE A 175 3.18 -16.28 -10.32
C ILE A 175 2.11 -16.40 -11.40
N ALA A 176 2.35 -17.23 -12.43
CA ALA A 176 1.42 -17.44 -13.53
C ALA A 176 0.03 -17.89 -13.05
N SER A 177 0.00 -18.84 -12.10
CA SER A 177 -1.24 -19.29 -11.46
C SER A 177 -1.92 -18.18 -10.64
N THR A 178 -1.16 -17.45 -9.84
CA THR A 178 -1.68 -16.37 -8.98
C THR A 178 -2.37 -15.27 -9.78
N ILE A 179 -1.81 -14.92 -10.93
CA ILE A 179 -2.30 -13.78 -11.72
C ILE A 179 -3.02 -14.19 -13.02
N ASN A 180 -3.35 -15.50 -13.14
CA ASN A 180 -4.12 -16.11 -14.25
C ASN A 180 -3.55 -15.79 -15.65
N VAL A 181 -2.26 -16.08 -15.85
CA VAL A 181 -1.58 -15.95 -17.15
C VAL A 181 -0.69 -17.17 -17.44
N THR A 182 -0.07 -17.21 -18.62
CA THR A 182 0.89 -18.26 -18.94
C THR A 182 2.27 -17.96 -18.33
N VAL A 183 3.07 -19.02 -18.11
CA VAL A 183 4.48 -18.88 -17.66
C VAL A 183 5.28 -18.01 -18.65
N LYS A 184 5.04 -18.17 -19.96
CA LYS A 184 5.68 -17.37 -21.00
C LYS A 184 5.38 -15.87 -20.84
N THR A 185 4.17 -15.53 -20.41
CA THR A 185 3.79 -14.12 -20.12
C THR A 185 4.57 -13.58 -18.93
N ILE A 186 4.83 -14.40 -17.91
CA ILE A 186 5.65 -13.99 -16.75
C ILE A 186 7.10 -13.75 -17.17
N GLU A 187 7.67 -14.65 -17.97
CA GLU A 187 9.03 -14.48 -18.51
C GLU A 187 9.16 -13.19 -19.32
N PHE A 188 8.18 -12.89 -20.15
CA PHE A 188 8.11 -11.63 -20.89
C PHE A 188 8.09 -10.42 -19.96
N HIS A 189 7.23 -10.42 -18.93
CA HIS A 189 7.18 -9.31 -17.96
C HIS A 189 8.49 -9.18 -17.20
N LYS A 190 9.09 -10.27 -16.74
CA LYS A 190 10.38 -10.25 -16.04
C LYS A 190 11.50 -9.66 -16.91
N ALA A 191 11.61 -10.10 -18.16
CA ALA A 191 12.59 -9.56 -19.10
C ALA A 191 12.40 -8.05 -19.32
N ARG A 192 11.15 -7.62 -19.43
CA ARG A 192 10.84 -6.20 -19.61
C ARG A 192 11.14 -5.38 -18.35
N ILE A 193 10.78 -5.86 -17.16
CA ILE A 193 11.11 -5.24 -15.87
C ILE A 193 12.63 -5.11 -15.73
N SER A 194 13.37 -6.20 -15.98
CA SER A 194 14.84 -6.20 -15.91
C SER A 194 15.45 -5.14 -16.82
N LYS A 195 14.94 -5.02 -18.04
CA LYS A 195 15.38 -4.01 -19.01
C LYS A 195 15.05 -2.58 -18.55
N GLU A 196 13.84 -2.36 -18.06
CA GLU A 196 13.36 -1.04 -17.61
C GLU A 196 14.11 -0.57 -16.34
N LEU A 197 14.44 -1.51 -15.43
CA LEU A 197 15.17 -1.21 -14.18
C LEU A 197 16.70 -1.28 -14.32
N GLY A 198 17.22 -1.78 -15.46
CA GLY A 198 18.65 -1.97 -15.66
C GLY A 198 19.27 -3.03 -14.72
N VAL A 199 18.51 -4.08 -14.38
CA VAL A 199 18.92 -5.14 -13.44
C VAL A 199 18.86 -6.51 -14.12
N HIS A 200 19.70 -7.45 -13.67
CA HIS A 200 19.87 -8.74 -14.35
C HIS A 200 19.64 -9.95 -13.45
N THR A 201 19.65 -9.78 -12.14
CA THR A 201 19.52 -10.88 -11.16
C THR A 201 18.24 -10.76 -10.35
N THR A 202 17.74 -11.89 -9.82
CA THR A 202 16.58 -11.89 -8.92
C THR A 202 16.86 -11.08 -7.65
N ALA A 203 18.10 -11.13 -7.13
CA ALA A 203 18.49 -10.35 -5.96
C ALA A 203 18.39 -8.83 -6.22
N GLU A 204 18.81 -8.36 -7.39
CA GLU A 204 18.65 -6.96 -7.78
C GLU A 204 17.19 -6.59 -7.98
N LEU A 205 16.36 -7.47 -8.57
CA LEU A 205 14.92 -7.28 -8.66
C LEU A 205 14.28 -7.14 -7.27
N THR A 206 14.67 -8.00 -6.32
CA THR A 206 14.18 -7.91 -4.93
C THR A 206 14.57 -6.59 -4.28
N LYS A 207 15.82 -6.14 -4.47
CA LYS A 207 16.28 -4.84 -3.97
C LYS A 207 15.47 -3.68 -4.57
N GLN A 208 15.16 -3.74 -5.85
CA GLN A 208 14.32 -2.74 -6.51
C GLN A 208 12.88 -2.78 -5.99
N ALA A 209 12.33 -3.97 -5.73
CA ALA A 209 11.00 -4.11 -5.15
C ALA A 209 10.91 -3.45 -3.76
N ILE A 210 11.94 -3.60 -2.92
CA ILE A 210 12.04 -2.91 -1.62
C ILE A 210 12.13 -1.39 -1.83
N THR A 211 13.00 -0.93 -2.72
CA THR A 211 13.16 0.51 -3.02
C THR A 211 11.86 1.15 -3.54
N LEU A 212 11.07 0.40 -4.32
CA LEU A 212 9.78 0.83 -4.84
C LEU A 212 8.63 0.64 -3.83
N GLY A 213 8.92 0.14 -2.62
CA GLY A 213 7.93 -0.09 -1.58
C GLY A 213 6.90 -1.17 -1.91
N LEU A 214 7.26 -2.14 -2.76
CA LEU A 214 6.37 -3.26 -3.10
C LEU A 214 6.39 -4.36 -2.05
N ILE A 215 7.50 -4.49 -1.33
CA ILE A 215 7.67 -5.40 -0.19
C ILE A 215 8.45 -4.69 0.91
N ALA A 216 8.22 -5.08 2.16
CA ALA A 216 9.04 -4.65 3.29
C ALA A 216 10.44 -5.31 3.22
N PRO A 217 11.52 -4.64 3.71
CA PRO A 217 12.78 -5.31 3.96
C PRO A 217 12.57 -6.48 4.91
N ALA A 218 13.21 -7.63 4.65
CA ALA A 218 13.21 -8.73 5.60
C ALA A 218 13.76 -8.23 6.94
N GLU A 219 13.01 -8.41 8.04
CA GLU A 219 13.50 -8.11 9.38
C GLU A 219 14.74 -8.99 9.63
N THR A 220 15.89 -8.35 9.78
CA THR A 220 17.11 -9.04 10.24
C THR A 220 16.83 -9.45 11.69
N PRO A 221 16.88 -10.76 12.04
CA PRO A 221 16.71 -11.16 13.43
C PRO A 221 17.76 -10.43 14.25
N GLN A 222 17.31 -9.60 15.19
CA GLN A 222 18.20 -8.96 16.17
C GLN A 222 18.85 -10.11 16.96
N THR A 223 20.14 -10.32 16.72
CA THR A 223 20.98 -11.19 17.54
C THR A 223 21.06 -10.56 18.91
N THR A 224 20.23 -11.03 19.83
CA THR A 224 20.35 -10.74 21.27
C THR A 224 21.68 -11.34 21.74
N HIS A 225 22.66 -10.49 22.01
CA HIS A 225 23.83 -10.81 22.80
C HIS A 225 23.56 -10.51 24.26
#